data_69a6905fc9687d1b34b09ec17e29afde
#
_entry.id   69a6905fc9687d1b34b09ec17e29afde
#
_cell.length_a   1.000
_cell.length_b   1.000
_cell.length_c   1.000
_cell.angle_alpha   90.00
_cell.angle_beta   90.00
_cell.angle_gamma   90.00
#
_symmetry.space_group_name_H-M   'P 1'
#
loop_
_entity.id
_entity.type
_entity.pdbx_description
1 polymer ?
#
loop_
_entity_poly.entity_id
_entity_poly.type
_entity_poly.pdbx_seq_one_letter_code
_entity_poly.pdbx_strand_id
1 'polypeptide(L)' 'MPWSLERYPASMNNLPEEVRAKAIDIADALLAEGEDEGRAIRIGIAQAKRWAARHCDANLSAD' A
#
# COMPACT_ATOMS: atom_id res chain seq x y z
N MET A 1 9.11 2.69 -12.32
CA MET A 1 8.45 2.18 -11.12
C MET A 1 8.53 0.67 -11.12
N PRO A 2 9.07 0.06 -10.07
CA PRO A 2 9.24 -1.40 -10.06
C PRO A 2 7.94 -2.16 -9.92
N TRP A 3 6.91 -1.56 -9.34
CA TRP A 3 5.63 -2.26 -9.14
C TRP A 3 4.47 -1.50 -9.75
N SER A 4 3.43 -2.26 -10.06
CA SER A 4 2.19 -1.72 -10.59
C SER A 4 1.04 -2.63 -10.14
N LEU A 5 -0.19 -2.28 -10.52
CA LEU A 5 -1.33 -3.13 -10.19
C LEU A 5 -1.27 -4.48 -10.90
N GLU A 6 -0.47 -4.59 -11.94
CA GLU A 6 -0.28 -5.86 -12.64
C GLU A 6 0.91 -6.64 -12.10
N ARG A 7 1.88 -5.94 -11.52
CA ARG A 7 3.08 -6.56 -10.97
C ARG A 7 3.36 -5.97 -9.61
N TYR A 8 3.14 -6.73 -8.58
CA TYR A 8 3.31 -6.29 -7.21
C TYR A 8 3.80 -7.45 -6.34
N PRO A 9 4.38 -7.15 -5.17
CA PRO A 9 4.85 -8.21 -4.28
C PRO A 9 3.71 -9.10 -3.84
N ALA A 10 4.01 -10.39 -3.68
CA ALA A 10 3.00 -11.35 -3.26
C ALA A 10 2.35 -10.99 -1.93
N SER A 11 3.08 -10.29 -1.06
CA SER A 11 2.55 -9.87 0.22
C SER A 11 1.38 -8.88 0.09
N MET A 12 1.20 -8.30 -1.09
CA MET A 12 0.08 -7.38 -1.35
C MET A 12 -1.13 -8.08 -1.97
N ASN A 13 -1.03 -9.38 -2.20
CA ASN A 13 -2.10 -10.15 -2.84
C ASN A 13 -3.43 -10.08 -2.10
N ASN A 14 -3.37 -10.04 -0.77
CA ASN A 14 -4.58 -10.07 0.05
C ASN A 14 -5.21 -8.70 0.25
N LEU A 15 -4.60 -7.66 -0.29
CA LEU A 15 -5.11 -6.31 -0.11
C LEU A 15 -6.19 -6.00 -1.15
N PRO A 16 -7.25 -5.27 -0.76
CA PRO A 16 -8.18 -4.75 -1.76
C PRO A 16 -7.44 -3.89 -2.77
N GLU A 17 -8.01 -3.76 -3.96
CA GLU A 17 -7.34 -3.05 -5.04
C GLU A 17 -6.92 -1.62 -4.66
N GLU A 18 -7.80 -0.90 -3.98
CA GLU A 18 -7.49 0.47 -3.56
C GLU A 18 -6.33 0.52 -2.58
N VAL A 19 -6.32 -0.40 -1.64
CA VAL A 19 -5.25 -0.46 -0.64
C VAL A 19 -3.96 -0.90 -1.31
N ARG A 20 -4.06 -1.85 -2.23
CA ARG A 20 -2.89 -2.32 -2.97
C ARG A 20 -2.27 -1.19 -3.78
N ALA A 21 -3.09 -0.43 -4.48
CA ALA A 21 -2.59 0.69 -5.27
C ALA A 21 -1.87 1.71 -4.39
N LYS A 22 -2.43 1.99 -3.22
CA LYS A 22 -1.81 2.92 -2.29
C LYS A 22 -0.49 2.35 -1.76
N ALA A 23 -0.47 1.06 -1.42
CA ALA A 23 0.73 0.42 -0.92
C ALA A 23 1.85 0.45 -1.96
N ILE A 24 1.52 0.19 -3.21
CA ILE A 24 2.48 0.23 -4.30
C ILE A 24 3.06 1.64 -4.44
N ASP A 25 2.20 2.63 -4.40
CA ASP A 25 2.61 4.02 -4.54
C ASP A 25 3.60 4.41 -3.45
N ILE A 26 3.28 4.06 -2.20
CA ILE A 26 4.14 4.36 -1.07
C ILE A 26 5.46 3.60 -1.17
N ALA A 27 5.39 2.33 -1.48
CA ALA A 27 6.59 1.49 -1.57
C ALA A 27 7.52 1.98 -2.69
N ASP A 28 6.96 2.36 -3.82
CA ASP A 28 7.76 2.89 -4.93
C ASP A 28 8.45 4.20 -4.53
N ALA A 29 7.76 5.06 -3.81
CA ALA A 29 8.33 6.30 -3.35
C ALA A 29 9.49 6.04 -2.39
N LEU A 30 9.34 5.07 -1.50
CA LEU A 30 10.39 4.72 -0.56
C LEU A 30 11.60 4.14 -1.26
N LEU A 31 11.40 3.31 -2.28
CA LEU A 31 12.50 2.79 -3.07
C LEU A 31 13.24 3.91 -3.78
N ALA A 32 12.52 4.89 -4.28
CA ALA A 32 13.14 6.03 -4.94
C ALA A 32 14.00 6.84 -3.98
N GLU A 33 13.69 6.77 -2.68
CA GLU A 33 14.47 7.44 -1.66
C GLU A 33 15.65 6.61 -1.18
N GLY A 34 15.79 5.40 -1.69
CA GLY A 34 16.92 4.55 -1.34
C GLY A 34 16.64 3.52 -0.27
N GLU A 35 15.38 3.33 0.10
CA GLU A 35 15.03 2.33 1.11
C GLU A 35 15.20 0.91 0.56
N ASP A 36 15.43 -0.03 1.48
CA ASP A 36 15.48 -1.43 1.15
C ASP A 36 14.13 -1.90 0.64
N GLU A 37 14.15 -2.81 -0.35
CA GLU A 37 12.93 -3.29 -0.99
C GLU A 37 11.96 -3.91 0.01
N GLY A 38 12.44 -4.83 0.85
CA GLY A 38 11.58 -5.49 1.83
C GLY A 38 10.99 -4.50 2.82
N ARG A 39 11.78 -3.52 3.22
CA ARG A 39 11.33 -2.50 4.15
C ARG A 39 10.31 -1.60 3.50
N ALA A 40 10.56 -1.19 2.25
CA ALA A 40 9.64 -0.35 1.51
C ALA A 40 8.28 -1.02 1.37
N ILE A 41 8.27 -2.31 1.09
CA ILE A 41 7.04 -3.07 0.96
C ILE A 41 6.27 -3.10 2.29
N ARG A 42 6.96 -3.41 3.39
CA ARG A 42 6.31 -3.48 4.70
C ARG A 42 5.74 -2.13 5.12
N ILE A 43 6.52 -1.09 4.95
CA ILE A 43 6.07 0.26 5.31
C ILE A 43 4.91 0.67 4.43
N GLY A 44 5.01 0.39 3.13
CA GLY A 44 3.95 0.71 2.19
C GLY A 44 2.63 0.06 2.57
N ILE A 45 2.67 -1.23 2.90
CA ILE A 45 1.47 -1.97 3.29
C ILE A 45 0.90 -1.40 4.59
N ALA A 46 1.75 -1.16 5.58
CA ALA A 46 1.29 -0.63 6.87
C ALA A 46 0.63 0.72 6.72
N GLN A 47 1.23 1.60 5.95
CA GLN A 47 0.67 2.94 5.75
C GLN A 47 -0.59 2.91 4.90
N ALA A 48 -0.63 2.02 3.92
CA ALA A 48 -1.82 1.87 3.09
C ALA A 48 -3.00 1.36 3.91
N LYS A 49 -2.74 0.44 4.83
CA LYS A 49 -3.80 -0.05 5.72
C LYS A 49 -4.32 1.04 6.63
N ARG A 50 -3.44 1.89 7.14
CA ARG A 50 -3.87 3.03 7.95
C ARG A 50 -4.70 4.01 7.15
N TRP A 51 -4.25 4.29 5.93
CA TRP A 51 -4.98 5.16 5.03
C TRP A 51 -6.38 4.60 4.76
N ALA A 52 -6.45 3.30 4.46
CA ALA A 52 -7.72 2.64 4.18
C ALA A 52 -8.63 2.63 5.40
N ALA A 53 -8.06 2.40 6.58
CA ALA A 53 -8.84 2.39 7.82
C ALA A 53 -9.49 3.75 8.06
N ARG A 54 -8.77 4.83 7.80
CA ARG A 54 -9.33 6.16 7.95
C ARG A 54 -10.50 6.39 7.00
N HIS A 55 -10.33 5.99 5.76
CA HIS A 55 -11.37 6.18 4.76
C HIS A 55 -12.53 5.23 4.97
N CYS A 56 -12.22 3.99 5.31
CA CYS A 56 -13.26 3.00 5.59
C CYS A 56 -14.04 3.34 6.85
N ASP A 57 -13.36 3.87 7.87
CA ASP A 57 -14.02 4.28 9.10
C ASP A 57 -15.05 5.37 8.82
N ALA A 58 -14.70 6.30 7.95
CA ALA A 58 -15.63 7.34 7.58
C ALA A 58 -16.88 6.75 6.93
N ASN A 59 -16.69 5.75 6.07
CA ASN A 59 -17.80 5.07 5.43
C ASN A 59 -18.61 4.25 6.42
N LEU A 60 -17.91 3.56 7.31
CA LEU A 60 -18.58 2.73 8.32
C LEU A 60 -19.34 3.60 9.30
N SER A 61 -18.80 4.75 9.63
CA SER A 61 -19.47 5.68 10.53
C SER A 61 -20.76 6.21 9.95
N ALA A 62 -20.83 6.27 8.63
CA ALA A 62 -22.04 6.72 7.96
C ALA A 62 -23.16 5.68 8.05
N ASP A 63 -22.78 4.44 8.28
CA ASP A 63 -23.77 3.38 8.44
C ASP A 63 -24.44 3.46 9.80
#